data_50759dcae7578f60aabc07ad4271a82e
#
_entry.id   50759dcae7578f60aabc07ad4271a82e
#
_cell.length_a   1.000
_cell.length_b   1.000
_cell.length_c   1.000
_cell.angle_alpha   90.00
_cell.angle_beta   90.00
_cell.angle_gamma   90.00
#
_symmetry.space_group_name_H-M   'P 1'
#
loop_
_entity.id
_entity.type
_entity.pdbx_description
1 polymer ?
#
loop_
_entity_poly.entity_id
_entity_poly.type
_entity_poly.pdbx_seq_one_letter_code
_entity_poly.pdbx_strand_id
1 'polypeptide(L)'
;MKNVLVTGGGGFIGGHLVARLRDQGVEHIRSVDQAPIDQWHQTFPDVDNQVGDLQELGPCRTACEGIDTVFNLAADMGGMGFIENNKALCMLSGLISTHMLLAARDAGVQRFFYSSSACVYAAGKQESPEVEALRESDAYPAMPEDGYGWEKLFSERMARHFYEDFGLETRVARYHNVYGPLGTYDGGREKAPAAISRKVAQAKLSGNHEIEIWGDGKQTRSFTYIDDCVEGTLRLTDSDIREPLNIGSEQLVTVNELVDIVENVAGIKLQRRYNLDAPQGVRGRNSDNTLITETLGWAPAISLEDGMEKTYEWVYNQLSA
;
A
#
# COMPACT_ATOMS: atom_id res chain seq x y z
N MET A 1 -11.11 -19.69 0.45
CA MET A 1 -10.76 -19.18 1.80
C MET A 1 -12.00 -19.25 2.69
N LYS A 2 -11.88 -19.66 3.95
CA LYS A 2 -13.03 -19.83 4.86
C LYS A 2 -12.89 -18.98 6.11
N ASN A 3 -11.78 -19.10 6.82
CA ASN A 3 -11.44 -18.32 8.02
C ASN A 3 -10.24 -17.43 7.68
N VAL A 4 -10.43 -16.14 7.62
CA VAL A 4 -9.44 -15.18 7.13
C VAL A 4 -9.06 -14.19 8.22
N LEU A 5 -7.76 -13.93 8.38
CA LEU A 5 -7.22 -12.83 9.18
C LEU A 5 -6.67 -11.74 8.26
N VAL A 6 -7.07 -10.51 8.50
CA VAL A 6 -6.48 -9.31 7.90
C VAL A 6 -5.83 -8.48 9.00
N THR A 7 -4.49 -8.42 9.02
CA THR A 7 -3.76 -7.50 9.91
C THR A 7 -3.61 -6.13 9.26
N GLY A 8 -3.65 -5.06 10.05
CA GLY A 8 -3.77 -3.72 9.51
C GLY A 8 -5.15 -3.45 8.89
N GLY A 9 -6.18 -4.16 9.39
CA GLY A 9 -7.53 -4.11 8.83
C GLY A 9 -8.26 -2.79 9.07
N GLY A 10 -7.86 -2.02 10.09
CA GLY A 10 -8.34 -0.64 10.30
C GLY A 10 -7.72 0.38 9.33
N GLY A 11 -6.63 0.00 8.64
CA GLY A 11 -5.95 0.85 7.66
C GLY A 11 -6.64 0.91 6.30
N PHE A 12 -6.04 1.69 5.39
CA PHE A 12 -6.58 1.96 4.05
C PHE A 12 -6.76 0.67 3.22
N ILE A 13 -5.67 -0.04 2.93
CA ILE A 13 -5.74 -1.25 2.07
C ILE A 13 -6.48 -2.37 2.80
N GLY A 14 -6.23 -2.53 4.11
CA GLY A 14 -6.87 -3.56 4.92
C GLY A 14 -8.37 -3.42 4.99
N GLY A 15 -8.91 -2.20 5.19
CA GLY A 15 -10.34 -1.94 5.19
C GLY A 15 -11.03 -2.29 3.87
N HIS A 16 -10.42 -1.92 2.73
CA HIS A 16 -10.92 -2.31 1.41
C HIS A 16 -10.86 -3.82 1.16
N LEU A 17 -9.80 -4.48 1.63
CA LEU A 17 -9.69 -5.94 1.52
C LEU A 17 -10.77 -6.65 2.35
N VAL A 18 -11.00 -6.20 3.58
CA VAL A 18 -12.09 -6.71 4.45
C VAL A 18 -13.44 -6.54 3.77
N ALA A 19 -13.73 -5.35 3.19
CA ALA A 19 -14.96 -5.10 2.44
C ALA A 19 -15.13 -6.11 1.28
N ARG A 20 -14.08 -6.30 0.48
CA ARG A 20 -14.10 -7.22 -0.66
C ARG A 20 -14.28 -8.68 -0.25
N LEU A 21 -13.63 -9.13 0.81
CA LEU A 21 -13.78 -10.50 1.34
C LEU A 21 -15.23 -10.76 1.81
N ARG A 22 -15.85 -9.77 2.46
CA ARG A 22 -17.28 -9.83 2.83
C ARG A 22 -18.18 -9.96 1.61
N ASP A 23 -17.96 -9.12 0.59
CA ASP A 23 -18.75 -9.16 -0.66
C ASP A 23 -18.61 -10.49 -1.40
N GLN A 24 -17.47 -11.18 -1.25
CA GLN A 24 -17.24 -12.53 -1.76
C GLN A 24 -17.84 -13.64 -0.88
N GLY A 25 -18.45 -13.31 0.26
CA GLY A 25 -19.11 -14.26 1.14
C GLY A 25 -18.18 -15.13 1.98
N VAL A 26 -16.98 -14.62 2.34
CA VAL A 26 -16.08 -15.32 3.27
C VAL A 26 -16.78 -15.52 4.62
N GLU A 27 -16.80 -16.76 5.13
CA GLU A 27 -17.63 -17.13 6.29
C GLU A 27 -17.19 -16.45 7.59
N HIS A 28 -15.88 -16.35 7.82
CA HIS A 28 -15.33 -15.73 9.01
C HIS A 28 -14.15 -14.84 8.65
N ILE A 29 -14.25 -13.57 9.00
CA ILE A 29 -13.19 -12.56 8.81
C ILE A 29 -12.84 -11.98 10.17
N ARG A 30 -11.56 -12.09 10.55
CA ARG A 30 -10.97 -11.37 11.67
C ARG A 30 -10.13 -10.25 11.15
N SER A 31 -10.34 -9.05 11.67
CA SER A 31 -9.63 -7.81 11.33
C SER A 31 -8.91 -7.29 12.56
N VAL A 32 -7.57 -7.16 12.50
CA VAL A 32 -6.76 -6.72 13.63
C VAL A 32 -5.96 -5.49 13.27
N ASP A 33 -6.01 -4.47 14.13
CA ASP A 33 -5.19 -3.26 14.03
C ASP A 33 -4.80 -2.76 15.42
N GLN A 34 -3.70 -2.00 15.52
CA GLN A 34 -3.29 -1.39 16.80
C GLN A 34 -4.10 -0.13 17.13
N ALA A 35 -4.67 0.54 16.12
CA ALA A 35 -5.48 1.73 16.34
C ALA A 35 -6.80 1.40 17.04
N PRO A 36 -7.34 2.29 17.90
CA PRO A 36 -8.70 2.17 18.39
C PRO A 36 -9.72 2.07 17.25
N ILE A 37 -10.78 1.27 17.43
CA ILE A 37 -11.76 0.96 16.38
C ILE A 37 -12.43 2.21 15.79
N ASP A 38 -12.65 3.24 16.60
CA ASP A 38 -13.23 4.52 16.19
C ASP A 38 -12.32 5.35 15.26
N GLN A 39 -11.05 4.97 15.13
CA GLN A 39 -10.09 5.56 14.20
C GLN A 39 -9.88 4.74 12.91
N TRP A 40 -10.55 3.60 12.77
CA TRP A 40 -10.44 2.78 11.57
C TRP A 40 -11.14 3.45 10.39
N HIS A 41 -10.53 3.35 9.21
CA HIS A 41 -11.14 3.91 7.99
C HIS A 41 -12.46 3.23 7.63
N GLN A 42 -12.57 1.93 7.90
CA GLN A 42 -13.77 1.14 7.67
C GLN A 42 -13.96 0.11 8.79
N THR A 43 -15.19 -0.06 9.25
CA THR A 43 -15.59 -1.11 10.20
C THR A 43 -16.86 -1.78 9.74
N PHE A 44 -17.01 -3.07 10.04
CA PHE A 44 -18.16 -3.87 9.64
C PHE A 44 -18.67 -4.65 10.85
N PRO A 45 -19.97 -4.56 11.20
CA PRO A 45 -20.54 -5.18 12.41
C PRO A 45 -20.49 -6.71 12.42
N ASP A 46 -20.41 -7.33 11.23
CA ASP A 46 -20.35 -8.79 11.01
C ASP A 46 -18.93 -9.32 10.91
N VAL A 47 -17.91 -8.47 11.12
CA VAL A 47 -16.49 -8.81 11.15
C VAL A 47 -15.99 -8.85 12.60
N ASP A 48 -15.13 -9.83 12.94
CA ASP A 48 -14.44 -9.90 14.22
C ASP A 48 -13.32 -8.84 14.28
N ASN A 49 -13.69 -7.61 14.67
CA ASN A 49 -12.77 -6.47 14.74
C ASN A 49 -12.06 -6.46 16.10
N GLN A 50 -10.74 -6.55 16.10
CA GLN A 50 -9.92 -6.62 17.31
C GLN A 50 -8.85 -5.53 17.33
N VAL A 51 -8.62 -4.93 18.49
CA VAL A 51 -7.47 -4.05 18.74
C VAL A 51 -6.33 -4.87 19.32
N GLY A 52 -5.14 -4.82 18.69
CA GLY A 52 -3.98 -5.56 19.16
C GLY A 52 -2.67 -5.05 18.56
N ASP A 53 -1.63 -4.98 19.41
CA ASP A 53 -0.28 -4.67 18.96
C ASP A 53 0.42 -5.94 18.49
N LEU A 54 0.57 -6.08 17.19
CA LEU A 54 1.20 -7.24 16.54
C LEU A 54 2.75 -7.16 16.56
N GLN A 55 3.34 -6.13 17.15
CA GLN A 55 4.76 -6.16 17.51
C GLN A 55 5.02 -7.17 18.67
N GLU A 56 3.97 -7.59 19.38
CA GLU A 56 4.06 -8.60 20.43
C GLU A 56 3.58 -9.97 19.92
N LEU A 57 4.29 -11.04 20.30
CA LEU A 57 3.99 -12.41 19.85
C LEU A 57 2.64 -12.94 20.41
N GLY A 58 2.26 -12.55 21.61
CA GLY A 58 1.01 -12.97 22.26
C GLY A 58 -0.23 -12.63 21.41
N PRO A 59 -0.46 -11.36 21.10
CA PRO A 59 -1.54 -10.92 20.19
C PRO A 59 -1.50 -11.61 18.81
N CYS A 60 -0.31 -11.83 18.23
CA CYS A 60 -0.20 -12.56 16.96
C CYS A 60 -0.72 -13.99 17.05
N ARG A 61 -0.42 -14.70 18.14
CA ARG A 61 -0.93 -16.06 18.38
C ARG A 61 -2.45 -16.08 18.50
N THR A 62 -3.01 -15.20 19.31
CA THR A 62 -4.47 -15.06 19.46
C THR A 62 -5.14 -14.71 18.12
N ALA A 63 -4.54 -13.80 17.35
CA ALA A 63 -5.05 -13.42 16.03
C ALA A 63 -5.10 -14.59 15.04
N CYS A 64 -4.13 -15.54 15.11
CA CYS A 64 -4.05 -16.71 14.21
C CYS A 64 -4.91 -17.90 14.64
N GLU A 65 -5.55 -17.89 15.81
CA GLU A 65 -6.37 -19.00 16.29
C GLU A 65 -7.56 -19.28 15.35
N GLY A 66 -7.60 -20.50 14.78
CA GLY A 66 -8.67 -20.96 13.89
C GLY A 66 -8.67 -20.34 12.50
N ILE A 67 -7.57 -19.71 12.07
CA ILE A 67 -7.41 -19.04 10.78
C ILE A 67 -6.80 -19.98 9.74
N ASP A 68 -7.35 -19.96 8.52
CA ASP A 68 -6.84 -20.70 7.37
C ASP A 68 -5.91 -19.84 6.50
N THR A 69 -6.23 -18.55 6.36
CA THR A 69 -5.50 -17.61 5.49
C THR A 69 -5.22 -16.30 6.22
N VAL A 70 -3.97 -15.85 6.16
CA VAL A 70 -3.54 -14.57 6.72
C VAL A 70 -3.19 -13.60 5.60
N PHE A 71 -3.74 -12.39 5.66
CA PHE A 71 -3.28 -11.23 4.91
C PHE A 71 -2.52 -10.30 5.86
N ASN A 72 -1.18 -10.34 5.81
CA ASN A 72 -0.33 -9.52 6.67
C ASN A 72 -0.06 -8.18 6.01
N LEU A 73 -0.87 -7.16 6.35
CA LEU A 73 -0.78 -5.78 5.84
C LEU A 73 -0.31 -4.79 6.90
N ALA A 74 -0.28 -5.19 8.18
CA ALA A 74 0.10 -4.31 9.28
C ALA A 74 1.56 -3.85 9.16
N ALA A 75 1.79 -2.56 9.17
CA ALA A 75 3.10 -1.92 9.19
C ALA A 75 2.99 -0.45 9.57
N ASP A 76 4.00 0.08 10.24
CA ASP A 76 4.16 1.53 10.39
C ASP A 76 4.73 2.10 9.11
N MET A 77 3.90 2.87 8.39
CA MET A 77 4.27 3.47 7.12
C MET A 77 3.48 4.74 6.83
N GLY A 78 3.91 5.48 5.83
CA GLY A 78 3.25 6.69 5.36
C GLY A 78 3.81 7.14 4.01
N GLY A 79 3.58 8.39 3.65
CA GLY A 79 4.25 9.05 2.54
C GLY A 79 5.74 9.31 2.82
N MET A 80 6.47 9.86 1.85
CA MET A 80 7.93 10.05 1.96
C MET A 80 8.35 10.86 3.19
N GLY A 81 7.60 11.90 3.54
CA GLY A 81 7.90 12.70 4.72
C GLY A 81 7.86 11.89 6.03
N PHE A 82 6.97 10.91 6.15
CA PHE A 82 6.93 10.01 7.30
C PHE A 82 8.09 9.01 7.29
N ILE A 83 8.33 8.33 6.17
CA ILE A 83 9.33 7.27 6.04
C ILE A 83 10.75 7.82 6.29
N GLU A 84 11.09 8.97 5.71
CA GLU A 84 12.41 9.58 5.87
C GLU A 84 12.71 10.02 7.32
N ASN A 85 11.70 10.44 8.06
CA ASN A 85 11.85 10.95 9.42
C ASN A 85 11.61 9.89 10.52
N ASN A 86 11.13 8.68 10.18
CA ASN A 86 10.75 7.64 11.13
C ASN A 86 11.33 6.28 10.76
N LYS A 87 12.59 6.22 10.31
CA LYS A 87 13.22 5.00 9.80
C LYS A 87 13.22 3.84 10.79
N ALA A 88 13.59 4.09 12.05
CA ALA A 88 13.58 3.06 13.09
C ALA A 88 12.16 2.52 13.35
N LEU A 89 11.16 3.39 13.38
CA LEU A 89 9.76 2.99 13.55
C LEU A 89 9.29 2.10 12.40
N CYS A 90 9.63 2.47 11.16
CA CYS A 90 9.32 1.63 10.00
C CYS A 90 10.00 0.25 10.10
N MET A 91 11.25 0.19 10.58
CA MET A 91 11.98 -1.08 10.74
C MET A 91 11.40 -1.97 11.84
N LEU A 92 10.75 -1.41 12.87
CA LEU A 92 10.06 -2.20 13.91
C LEU A 92 8.89 -3.03 13.34
N SER A 93 8.37 -2.69 12.16
CA SER A 93 7.39 -3.51 11.44
C SER A 93 7.92 -4.92 11.11
N GLY A 94 9.23 -5.12 11.11
CA GLY A 94 9.85 -6.43 11.00
C GLY A 94 9.51 -7.37 12.16
N LEU A 95 9.20 -6.83 13.36
CA LEU A 95 8.69 -7.62 14.47
C LEU A 95 7.30 -8.17 14.16
N ILE A 96 6.42 -7.33 13.61
CA ILE A 96 5.07 -7.75 13.19
C ILE A 96 5.18 -8.92 12.20
N SER A 97 5.95 -8.74 11.13
CA SER A 97 6.11 -9.76 10.09
C SER A 97 6.70 -11.06 10.66
N THR A 98 7.71 -10.96 11.52
CA THR A 98 8.36 -12.12 12.16
C THR A 98 7.39 -12.86 13.09
N HIS A 99 6.70 -12.15 13.97
CA HIS A 99 5.78 -12.74 14.94
C HIS A 99 4.54 -13.33 14.25
N MET A 100 4.04 -12.69 13.21
CA MET A 100 2.92 -13.21 12.42
C MET A 100 3.28 -14.48 11.66
N LEU A 101 4.48 -14.57 11.08
CA LEU A 101 4.97 -15.80 10.45
C LEU A 101 5.11 -16.95 11.46
N LEU A 102 5.66 -16.67 12.65
CA LEU A 102 5.75 -17.66 13.74
C LEU A 102 4.37 -18.12 14.19
N ALA A 103 3.45 -17.19 14.46
CA ALA A 103 2.10 -17.49 14.91
C ALA A 103 1.30 -18.27 13.85
N ALA A 104 1.41 -17.88 12.57
CA ALA A 104 0.74 -18.56 11.46
C ALA A 104 1.23 -19.99 11.30
N ARG A 105 2.56 -20.22 11.35
CA ARG A 105 3.15 -21.56 11.33
C ARG A 105 2.63 -22.42 12.50
N ASP A 106 2.70 -21.89 13.73
CA ASP A 106 2.33 -22.61 14.95
C ASP A 106 0.82 -22.94 15.00
N ALA A 107 -0.03 -22.08 14.41
CA ALA A 107 -1.48 -22.28 14.29
C ALA A 107 -1.88 -23.18 13.11
N GLY A 108 -0.95 -23.57 12.24
CA GLY A 108 -1.24 -24.40 11.06
C GLY A 108 -1.98 -23.65 9.95
N VAL A 109 -1.76 -22.34 9.84
CA VAL A 109 -2.28 -21.50 8.73
C VAL A 109 -1.83 -22.11 7.40
N GLN A 110 -2.76 -22.24 6.47
CA GLN A 110 -2.50 -22.85 5.16
C GLN A 110 -1.86 -21.88 4.19
N ARG A 111 -2.22 -20.59 4.25
CA ARG A 111 -1.74 -19.57 3.32
C ARG A 111 -1.46 -18.24 4.01
N PHE A 112 -0.31 -17.68 3.72
CA PHE A 112 0.14 -16.41 4.30
C PHE A 112 0.51 -15.43 3.18
N PHE A 113 -0.26 -14.36 3.05
CA PHE A 113 0.05 -13.25 2.16
C PHE A 113 0.85 -12.17 2.89
N TYR A 114 1.89 -11.65 2.24
CA TYR A 114 2.70 -10.54 2.73
C TYR A 114 2.66 -9.33 1.79
N SER A 115 2.29 -8.17 2.34
CA SER A 115 2.34 -6.90 1.61
C SER A 115 3.75 -6.30 1.66
N SER A 116 4.51 -6.51 0.60
CA SER A 116 5.76 -5.82 0.35
C SER A 116 5.53 -4.49 -0.39
N SER A 117 6.58 -3.85 -0.86
CA SER A 117 6.53 -2.51 -1.42
C SER A 117 7.54 -2.33 -2.55
N ALA A 118 7.27 -1.42 -3.47
CA ALA A 118 8.25 -0.95 -4.45
C ALA A 118 9.51 -0.28 -3.82
N CYS A 119 9.49 -0.03 -2.52
CA CYS A 119 10.66 0.47 -1.78
C CYS A 119 11.78 -0.58 -1.63
N VAL A 120 11.53 -1.85 -1.98
CA VAL A 120 12.57 -2.91 -2.00
C VAL A 120 13.53 -2.80 -3.19
N TYR A 121 13.16 -2.06 -4.22
CA TYR A 121 13.97 -1.92 -5.42
C TYR A 121 15.21 -1.08 -5.20
N ALA A 122 16.29 -1.45 -5.91
CA ALA A 122 17.57 -0.76 -5.80
C ALA A 122 17.45 0.73 -6.15
N ALA A 123 17.91 1.60 -5.24
CA ALA A 123 17.80 3.06 -5.38
C ALA A 123 18.47 3.58 -6.65
N GLY A 124 19.63 3.01 -7.03
CA GLY A 124 20.37 3.39 -8.25
C GLY A 124 19.62 3.19 -9.56
N LYS A 125 18.54 2.39 -9.56
CA LYS A 125 17.66 2.23 -10.73
C LYS A 125 16.56 3.30 -10.81
N GLN A 126 16.48 4.22 -9.85
CA GLN A 126 15.40 5.17 -9.66
C GLN A 126 15.87 6.64 -9.62
N GLU A 127 17.06 6.92 -10.13
CA GLU A 127 17.73 8.23 -10.09
C GLU A 127 17.25 9.19 -11.21
N SER A 128 16.59 8.70 -12.26
CA SER A 128 16.06 9.49 -13.37
C SER A 128 14.54 9.59 -13.30
N PRO A 129 13.93 10.69 -13.73
CA PRO A 129 12.48 10.76 -13.98
C PRO A 129 12.05 9.83 -15.14
N GLU A 130 12.94 9.59 -16.09
CA GLU A 130 12.77 8.69 -17.23
C GLU A 130 13.26 7.29 -16.82
N VAL A 131 12.56 6.68 -15.86
CA VAL A 131 12.92 5.36 -15.32
C VAL A 131 12.38 4.24 -16.19
N GLU A 132 13.21 3.21 -16.40
CA GLU A 132 12.69 1.93 -16.89
C GLU A 132 11.74 1.32 -15.84
N ALA A 133 10.68 0.66 -16.32
CA ALA A 133 9.76 -0.02 -15.43
C ALA A 133 10.49 -1.12 -14.63
N LEU A 134 10.27 -1.14 -13.31
CA LEU A 134 10.98 -2.03 -12.39
C LEU A 134 10.41 -3.45 -12.48
N ARG A 135 11.28 -4.39 -12.83
CA ARG A 135 10.99 -5.83 -12.82
C ARG A 135 11.31 -6.43 -11.46
N GLU A 136 10.70 -7.54 -11.13
CA GLU A 136 10.90 -8.20 -9.82
C GLU A 136 12.37 -8.55 -9.55
N SER A 137 13.15 -8.85 -10.57
CA SER A 137 14.59 -9.08 -10.48
C SER A 137 15.40 -7.85 -10.03
N ASP A 138 14.89 -6.65 -10.24
CA ASP A 138 15.57 -5.38 -9.96
C ASP A 138 15.71 -5.05 -8.47
N ALA A 139 15.12 -5.87 -7.59
CA ALA A 139 15.40 -5.81 -6.15
C ALA A 139 16.82 -6.26 -5.80
N TYR A 140 17.54 -6.90 -6.74
CA TYR A 140 18.89 -7.40 -6.53
C TYR A 140 19.87 -6.91 -7.62
N PRO A 141 21.16 -6.59 -7.26
CA PRO A 141 21.72 -6.61 -5.90
C PRO A 141 20.99 -5.63 -4.97
N ALA A 142 20.78 -6.03 -3.70
CA ALA A 142 19.95 -5.30 -2.75
C ALA A 142 20.54 -3.92 -2.39
N MET A 143 19.77 -2.88 -2.65
CA MET A 143 20.04 -1.50 -2.21
C MET A 143 18.68 -0.77 -2.06
N PRO A 144 17.76 -1.27 -1.23
CA PRO A 144 16.44 -0.71 -1.06
C PRO A 144 16.46 0.66 -0.39
N GLU A 145 15.31 1.33 -0.35
CA GLU A 145 15.15 2.57 0.43
C GLU A 145 15.47 2.34 1.91
N ASP A 146 16.19 3.30 2.50
CA ASP A 146 16.67 3.19 3.87
C ASP A 146 15.51 3.11 4.88
N GLY A 147 15.64 2.21 5.85
CA GLY A 147 14.61 1.90 6.84
C GLY A 147 13.49 1.02 6.28
N TYR A 148 12.46 1.61 5.73
CA TYR A 148 11.26 0.90 5.26
C TYR A 148 11.53 -0.15 4.17
N GLY A 149 12.34 0.20 3.17
CA GLY A 149 12.68 -0.72 2.08
C GLY A 149 13.47 -1.93 2.57
N TRP A 150 14.41 -1.75 3.49
CA TRP A 150 15.17 -2.84 4.11
C TRP A 150 14.28 -3.76 4.94
N GLU A 151 13.35 -3.21 5.74
CA GLU A 151 12.38 -4.03 6.47
C GLU A 151 11.57 -4.89 5.52
N LYS A 152 11.02 -4.28 4.46
CA LYS A 152 10.19 -5.00 3.49
C LYS A 152 10.96 -6.12 2.79
N LEU A 153 12.18 -5.85 2.33
CA LEU A 153 13.02 -6.86 1.67
C LEU A 153 13.44 -7.99 2.63
N PHE A 154 13.75 -7.66 3.88
CA PHE A 154 14.01 -8.67 4.92
C PHE A 154 12.79 -9.56 5.13
N SER A 155 11.60 -9.00 5.25
CA SER A 155 10.37 -9.75 5.47
C SER A 155 9.97 -10.61 4.26
N GLU A 156 10.25 -10.19 3.00
CA GLU A 156 10.14 -11.05 1.82
C GLU A 156 11.03 -12.29 1.95
N ARG A 157 12.29 -12.12 2.39
CA ARG A 157 13.22 -13.24 2.60
C ARG A 157 12.75 -14.17 3.71
N MET A 158 12.23 -13.60 4.81
CA MET A 158 11.62 -14.39 5.89
C MET A 158 10.44 -15.24 5.38
N ALA A 159 9.50 -14.63 4.64
CA ALA A 159 8.36 -15.36 4.08
C ALA A 159 8.81 -16.52 3.19
N ARG A 160 9.79 -16.30 2.30
CA ARG A 160 10.36 -17.35 1.46
C ARG A 160 10.93 -18.50 2.28
N HIS A 161 11.77 -18.22 3.29
CA HIS A 161 12.42 -19.27 4.10
C HIS A 161 11.42 -19.98 5.02
N PHE A 162 10.34 -19.32 5.45
CA PHE A 162 9.26 -19.99 6.16
C PHE A 162 8.55 -21.04 5.28
N TYR A 163 8.45 -20.79 3.97
CA TYR A 163 8.00 -21.81 3.04
C TYR A 163 9.03 -22.94 2.90
N GLU A 164 10.30 -22.60 2.65
CA GLU A 164 11.38 -23.58 2.39
C GLU A 164 11.63 -24.50 3.59
N ASP A 165 11.62 -23.97 4.82
CA ASP A 165 11.97 -24.70 6.04
C ASP A 165 10.76 -25.36 6.73
N PHE A 166 9.58 -24.73 6.65
CA PHE A 166 8.39 -25.13 7.42
C PHE A 166 7.17 -25.47 6.56
N GLY A 167 7.22 -25.25 5.26
CA GLY A 167 6.10 -25.54 4.34
C GLY A 167 4.91 -24.58 4.46
N LEU A 168 5.06 -23.41 5.10
CA LEU A 168 4.03 -22.39 5.13
C LEU A 168 3.89 -21.76 3.73
N GLU A 169 2.74 -21.95 3.08
CA GLU A 169 2.49 -21.40 1.75
C GLU A 169 2.42 -19.87 1.78
N THR A 170 3.50 -19.20 1.35
CA THR A 170 3.60 -17.74 1.36
C THR A 170 3.40 -17.13 -0.03
N ARG A 171 2.80 -15.94 -0.06
CA ARG A 171 2.60 -15.12 -1.26
C ARG A 171 3.06 -13.70 -0.95
N VAL A 172 3.77 -13.07 -1.87
CA VAL A 172 4.36 -11.74 -1.65
C VAL A 172 4.00 -10.81 -2.79
N ALA A 173 3.35 -9.69 -2.47
CA ALA A 173 3.08 -8.62 -3.43
C ALA A 173 3.94 -7.39 -3.16
N ARG A 174 4.55 -6.82 -4.18
CA ARG A 174 5.21 -5.51 -4.14
C ARG A 174 4.24 -4.44 -4.62
N TYR A 175 3.64 -3.73 -3.68
CA TYR A 175 2.69 -2.67 -4.00
C TYR A 175 3.39 -1.42 -4.50
N HIS A 176 2.88 -0.88 -5.64
CA HIS A 176 3.34 0.38 -6.24
C HIS A 176 2.32 1.50 -5.97
N ASN A 177 2.63 2.38 -4.98
CA ASN A 177 1.91 3.62 -4.69
C ASN A 177 0.38 3.52 -4.73
N VAL A 178 -0.19 2.64 -3.92
CA VAL A 178 -1.65 2.44 -3.85
C VAL A 178 -2.35 3.71 -3.37
N TYR A 179 -3.46 4.08 -4.03
CA TYR A 179 -4.29 5.25 -3.71
C TYR A 179 -5.78 4.95 -3.93
N GLY A 180 -6.65 5.78 -3.37
CA GLY A 180 -8.10 5.67 -3.49
C GLY A 180 -8.83 6.39 -2.36
N PRO A 181 -10.16 6.33 -2.33
CA PRO A 181 -10.98 6.86 -1.25
C PRO A 181 -10.82 6.03 0.05
N LEU A 182 -11.37 6.53 1.16
CA LEU A 182 -11.34 5.87 2.47
C LEU A 182 -9.93 5.58 2.99
N GLY A 183 -8.99 6.51 2.77
CA GLY A 183 -7.62 6.44 3.25
C GLY A 183 -7.17 7.75 3.88
N THR A 184 -5.95 7.77 4.40
CA THR A 184 -5.36 8.98 4.99
C THR A 184 -5.14 10.05 3.92
N TYR A 185 -5.75 11.21 4.08
CA TYR A 185 -5.59 12.37 3.19
C TYR A 185 -5.02 13.61 3.88
N ASP A 186 -4.85 13.58 5.20
CA ASP A 186 -4.27 14.63 6.03
C ASP A 186 -3.46 14.04 7.19
N GLY A 187 -2.69 14.88 7.92
CA GLY A 187 -1.96 14.49 9.13
C GLY A 187 -0.53 14.01 8.90
N GLY A 188 0.04 14.16 7.69
CA GLY A 188 1.47 13.95 7.41
C GLY A 188 1.85 12.52 7.02
N ARG A 189 0.89 11.58 7.00
CA ARG A 189 1.11 10.20 6.51
C ARG A 189 0.54 9.98 5.10
N GLU A 190 -0.16 10.96 4.54
CA GLU A 190 -0.79 10.88 3.23
C GLU A 190 0.23 10.78 2.09
N LYS A 191 -0.13 10.04 1.04
CA LYS A 191 0.64 9.95 -0.22
C LYS A 191 0.21 11.03 -1.21
N ALA A 192 1.02 11.25 -2.25
CA ALA A 192 0.82 12.33 -3.22
C ALA A 192 -0.60 12.42 -3.81
N PRO A 193 -1.28 11.34 -4.25
CA PRO A 193 -2.64 11.45 -4.78
C PRO A 193 -3.64 12.06 -3.77
N ALA A 194 -3.62 11.59 -2.53
CA ALA A 194 -4.49 12.10 -1.47
C ALA A 194 -4.12 13.53 -1.04
N ALA A 195 -2.82 13.81 -0.89
CA ALA A 195 -2.31 15.15 -0.54
C ALA A 195 -2.67 16.20 -1.60
N ILE A 196 -2.52 15.87 -2.89
CA ILE A 196 -2.86 16.77 -3.99
C ILE A 196 -4.38 16.97 -4.07
N SER A 197 -5.17 15.90 -3.95
CA SER A 197 -6.64 15.99 -3.88
C SER A 197 -7.09 16.92 -2.76
N ARG A 198 -6.51 16.80 -1.56
CA ARG A 198 -6.80 17.69 -0.43
C ARG A 198 -6.43 19.15 -0.73
N LYS A 199 -5.20 19.38 -1.23
CA LYS A 199 -4.74 20.75 -1.52
C LYS A 199 -5.62 21.44 -2.58
N VAL A 200 -5.98 20.73 -3.64
CA VAL A 200 -6.87 21.25 -4.70
C VAL A 200 -8.29 21.50 -4.16
N ALA A 201 -8.83 20.57 -3.36
CA ALA A 201 -10.15 20.74 -2.73
C ALA A 201 -10.17 21.95 -1.78
N GLN A 202 -9.15 22.11 -0.92
CA GLN A 202 -9.02 23.26 -0.03
C GLN A 202 -8.89 24.58 -0.80
N ALA A 203 -8.11 24.60 -1.88
CA ALA A 203 -7.98 25.79 -2.75
C ALA A 203 -9.34 26.17 -3.36
N LYS A 204 -10.09 25.19 -3.87
CA LYS A 204 -11.44 25.41 -4.43
C LYS A 204 -12.42 25.94 -3.38
N LEU A 205 -12.43 25.36 -2.18
CA LEU A 205 -13.34 25.77 -1.10
C LEU A 205 -13.01 27.15 -0.53
N SER A 206 -11.73 27.50 -0.42
CA SER A 206 -11.28 28.78 0.14
C SER A 206 -11.20 29.92 -0.88
N GLY A 207 -11.27 29.62 -2.17
CA GLY A 207 -11.00 30.59 -3.25
C GLY A 207 -9.53 30.95 -3.39
N ASN A 208 -8.61 30.20 -2.77
CA ASN A 208 -7.18 30.36 -2.99
C ASN A 208 -6.79 29.81 -4.36
N HIS A 209 -5.93 30.54 -5.08
CA HIS A 209 -5.50 30.16 -6.43
C HIS A 209 -4.08 29.59 -6.49
N GLU A 210 -3.53 29.14 -5.37
CA GLU A 210 -2.17 28.57 -5.29
C GLU A 210 -2.17 27.12 -4.75
N ILE A 211 -1.20 26.33 -5.27
CA ILE A 211 -0.88 25.01 -4.73
C ILE A 211 0.62 24.87 -4.50
N GLU A 212 1.02 24.39 -3.33
CA GLU A 212 2.42 24.03 -3.05
C GLU A 212 2.70 22.60 -3.52
N ILE A 213 3.76 22.45 -4.33
CA ILE A 213 4.28 21.17 -4.82
C ILE A 213 5.65 20.93 -4.21
N TRP A 214 5.84 19.74 -3.61
CA TRP A 214 7.13 19.32 -3.07
C TRP A 214 8.07 18.91 -4.20
N GLY A 215 9.29 19.46 -4.18
CA GLY A 215 10.26 19.32 -5.25
C GLY A 215 9.96 20.21 -6.46
N ASP A 216 10.47 19.83 -7.61
CA ASP A 216 10.31 20.54 -8.89
C ASP A 216 9.08 20.09 -9.70
N GLY A 217 8.33 19.11 -9.16
CA GLY A 217 7.17 18.53 -9.81
C GLY A 217 7.47 17.61 -11.01
N LYS A 218 8.75 17.36 -11.31
CA LYS A 218 9.20 16.51 -12.43
C LYS A 218 9.48 15.07 -12.03
N GLN A 219 9.51 14.76 -10.73
CA GLN A 219 9.63 13.38 -10.27
C GLN A 219 8.42 12.57 -10.76
N THR A 220 8.70 11.34 -11.22
CA THR A 220 7.68 10.49 -11.86
C THR A 220 7.30 9.31 -10.98
N ARG A 221 6.02 8.94 -11.01
CA ARG A 221 5.46 7.78 -10.32
C ARG A 221 4.36 7.15 -11.17
N SER A 222 4.21 5.84 -11.00
CA SER A 222 2.94 5.19 -11.30
C SER A 222 2.14 5.01 -10.01
N PHE A 223 0.81 5.02 -10.15
CA PHE A 223 -0.13 4.92 -9.03
C PHE A 223 -1.16 3.84 -9.31
N THR A 224 -1.37 2.94 -8.34
CA THR A 224 -2.28 1.81 -8.47
C THR A 224 -3.57 2.10 -7.71
N TYR A 225 -4.70 2.07 -8.40
CA TYR A 225 -5.98 2.27 -7.74
C TYR A 225 -6.31 1.12 -6.78
N ILE A 226 -6.98 1.43 -5.68
CA ILE A 226 -7.22 0.49 -4.58
C ILE A 226 -7.96 -0.78 -5.01
N ASP A 227 -8.93 -0.69 -5.91
CA ASP A 227 -9.69 -1.87 -6.37
C ASP A 227 -8.79 -2.84 -7.13
N ASP A 228 -7.89 -2.35 -7.98
CA ASP A 228 -6.88 -3.17 -8.66
C ASP A 228 -5.88 -3.78 -7.67
N CYS A 229 -5.47 -3.02 -6.64
CA CYS A 229 -4.59 -3.53 -5.60
C CYS A 229 -5.24 -4.71 -4.85
N VAL A 230 -6.49 -4.57 -4.45
CA VAL A 230 -7.25 -5.64 -3.75
C VAL A 230 -7.49 -6.84 -4.65
N GLU A 231 -7.88 -6.63 -5.91
CA GLU A 231 -8.07 -7.72 -6.88
C GLU A 231 -6.78 -8.49 -7.13
N GLY A 232 -5.66 -7.80 -7.36
CA GLY A 232 -4.35 -8.44 -7.54
C GLY A 232 -3.89 -9.20 -6.30
N THR A 233 -4.16 -8.67 -5.10
CA THR A 233 -3.89 -9.33 -3.82
C THR A 233 -4.62 -10.66 -3.70
N LEU A 234 -5.91 -10.69 -4.01
CA LEU A 234 -6.73 -11.90 -3.94
C LEU A 234 -6.29 -12.94 -4.99
N ARG A 235 -6.08 -12.51 -6.24
CA ARG A 235 -5.59 -13.40 -7.32
C ARG A 235 -4.26 -14.03 -6.98
N LEU A 236 -3.29 -13.25 -6.50
CA LEU A 236 -1.99 -13.76 -6.09
C LEU A 236 -2.13 -14.71 -4.90
N THR A 237 -2.96 -14.38 -3.92
CA THR A 237 -3.18 -15.24 -2.75
C THR A 237 -3.78 -16.58 -3.14
N ASP A 238 -4.68 -16.62 -4.11
CA ASP A 238 -5.31 -17.88 -4.59
C ASP A 238 -4.43 -18.67 -5.57
N SER A 239 -3.34 -18.09 -6.06
CA SER A 239 -2.42 -18.74 -7.00
C SER A 239 -1.40 -19.65 -6.30
N ASP A 240 -0.62 -20.40 -7.10
CA ASP A 240 0.52 -21.18 -6.63
C ASP A 240 1.87 -20.46 -6.79
N ILE A 241 1.85 -19.15 -7.11
CA ILE A 241 3.04 -18.34 -7.34
C ILE A 241 3.68 -17.98 -6.01
N ARG A 242 4.95 -18.31 -5.82
CA ARG A 242 5.72 -18.07 -4.59
C ARG A 242 6.72 -16.94 -4.70
N GLU A 243 7.13 -16.62 -5.93
CA GLU A 243 8.01 -15.48 -6.17
C GLU A 243 7.24 -14.16 -5.95
N PRO A 244 7.91 -13.12 -5.42
CA PRO A 244 7.29 -11.80 -5.29
C PRO A 244 6.78 -11.28 -6.63
N LEU A 245 5.57 -10.69 -6.65
CA LEU A 245 4.98 -10.06 -7.83
C LEU A 245 4.73 -8.57 -7.61
N ASN A 246 4.97 -7.78 -8.65
CA ASN A 246 4.50 -6.42 -8.72
C ASN A 246 2.97 -6.37 -8.79
N ILE A 247 2.36 -5.52 -7.95
CA ILE A 247 1.00 -5.05 -8.12
C ILE A 247 1.08 -3.54 -8.30
N GLY A 248 1.13 -3.09 -9.55
CA GLY A 248 1.42 -1.72 -9.92
C GLY A 248 0.80 -1.33 -11.25
N SER A 249 0.61 -0.04 -11.48
CA SER A 249 0.22 0.52 -12.77
C SER A 249 1.48 0.83 -13.60
N GLU A 250 1.39 0.68 -14.92
CA GLU A 250 2.43 1.10 -15.87
C GLU A 250 2.27 2.57 -16.31
N GLN A 251 1.16 3.22 -15.94
CA GLN A 251 0.88 4.62 -16.27
C GLN A 251 1.80 5.55 -15.46
N LEU A 252 2.94 5.93 -16.05
CA LEU A 252 3.92 6.80 -15.45
C LEU A 252 3.53 8.26 -15.67
N VAL A 253 3.45 9.04 -14.59
CA VAL A 253 3.15 10.47 -14.63
C VAL A 253 4.10 11.27 -13.74
N THR A 254 4.35 12.52 -14.09
CA THR A 254 5.00 13.49 -13.21
C THR A 254 4.03 13.95 -12.12
N VAL A 255 4.57 14.50 -11.03
CA VAL A 255 3.71 15.14 -10.01
C VAL A 255 2.94 16.33 -10.60
N ASN A 256 3.53 17.05 -11.58
CA ASN A 256 2.85 18.11 -12.29
C ASN A 256 1.63 17.61 -13.08
N GLU A 257 1.75 16.51 -13.81
CA GLU A 257 0.64 15.88 -14.53
C GLU A 257 -0.44 15.35 -13.57
N LEU A 258 -0.03 14.81 -12.42
CA LEU A 258 -0.98 14.41 -11.38
C LEU A 258 -1.80 15.60 -10.87
N VAL A 259 -1.16 16.77 -10.68
CA VAL A 259 -1.87 18.03 -10.35
C VAL A 259 -2.81 18.44 -11.47
N ASP A 260 -2.39 18.37 -12.75
CA ASP A 260 -3.25 18.68 -13.90
C ASP A 260 -4.51 17.80 -13.94
N ILE A 261 -4.37 16.49 -13.66
CA ILE A 261 -5.51 15.56 -13.59
C ILE A 261 -6.50 16.02 -12.52
N VAL A 262 -6.01 16.30 -11.29
CA VAL A 262 -6.90 16.70 -10.19
C VAL A 262 -7.54 18.08 -10.43
N GLU A 263 -6.79 19.04 -11.01
CA GLU A 263 -7.32 20.34 -11.42
C GLU A 263 -8.45 20.21 -12.46
N ASN A 264 -8.29 19.28 -13.41
CA ASN A 264 -9.32 19.02 -14.43
C ASN A 264 -10.59 18.43 -13.80
N VAL A 265 -10.45 17.45 -12.88
CA VAL A 265 -11.57 16.91 -12.12
C VAL A 265 -12.26 17.98 -11.29
N ALA A 266 -11.48 18.83 -10.62
CA ALA A 266 -11.99 19.91 -9.80
C ALA A 266 -12.63 21.07 -10.59
N GLY A 267 -12.33 21.20 -11.88
CA GLY A 267 -12.75 22.30 -12.74
C GLY A 267 -12.10 23.64 -12.38
N ILE A 268 -10.86 23.64 -11.89
CA ILE A 268 -10.09 24.85 -11.53
C ILE A 268 -8.67 24.77 -12.06
N LYS A 269 -7.99 25.90 -12.10
CA LYS A 269 -6.54 25.99 -12.35
C LYS A 269 -5.88 26.76 -11.23
N LEU A 270 -4.71 26.25 -10.77
CA LEU A 270 -3.96 26.81 -9.66
C LEU A 270 -2.55 27.24 -10.10
N GLN A 271 -2.07 28.30 -9.51
CA GLN A 271 -0.67 28.70 -9.63
C GLN A 271 0.20 27.79 -8.78
N ARG A 272 1.22 27.17 -9.38
CA ARG A 272 2.11 26.22 -8.71
C ARG A 272 3.26 26.95 -8.03
N ARG A 273 3.49 26.63 -6.75
CA ARG A 273 4.63 27.06 -5.98
C ARG A 273 5.46 25.83 -5.58
N TYR A 274 6.71 25.79 -6.01
CA TYR A 274 7.60 24.65 -5.79
C TYR A 274 8.41 24.82 -4.52
N ASN A 275 8.38 23.81 -3.65
CA ASN A 275 9.20 23.74 -2.44
C ASN A 275 10.32 22.70 -2.67
N LEU A 276 11.49 23.19 -3.07
CA LEU A 276 12.63 22.34 -3.43
C LEU A 276 13.30 21.68 -2.23
N ASP A 277 13.10 22.20 -1.03
CA ASP A 277 13.69 21.67 0.22
C ASP A 277 12.82 20.57 0.86
N ALA A 278 11.62 20.37 0.34
CA ALA A 278 10.72 19.32 0.85
C ALA A 278 11.18 17.91 0.40
N PRO A 279 10.89 16.86 1.19
CA PRO A 279 11.21 15.48 0.85
C PRO A 279 10.61 15.06 -0.50
N GLN A 280 11.44 14.53 -1.41
CA GLN A 280 11.03 14.15 -2.77
C GLN A 280 11.04 12.63 -3.00
N GLY A 281 11.86 11.89 -2.23
CA GLY A 281 12.14 10.48 -2.47
C GLY A 281 12.90 10.25 -3.78
N VAL A 282 12.75 9.07 -4.39
CA VAL A 282 13.41 8.72 -5.67
C VAL A 282 12.91 9.60 -6.82
N ARG A 283 13.71 9.76 -7.89
CA ARG A 283 13.34 10.62 -9.04
C ARG A 283 12.30 9.97 -9.95
N GLY A 284 12.34 8.64 -10.12
CA GLY A 284 11.37 7.92 -10.94
C GLY A 284 11.05 6.54 -10.37
N ARG A 285 9.79 6.10 -10.51
CA ARG A 285 9.37 4.75 -10.15
C ARG A 285 8.17 4.33 -10.99
N ASN A 286 8.33 3.21 -11.71
CA ASN A 286 7.28 2.58 -12.50
C ASN A 286 7.24 1.08 -12.24
N SER A 287 6.11 0.43 -12.52
CA SER A 287 5.93 -1.02 -12.41
C SER A 287 6.07 -1.67 -13.79
N ASP A 288 6.83 -2.75 -13.88
CA ASP A 288 6.74 -3.68 -15.00
C ASP A 288 5.70 -4.76 -14.65
N ASN A 289 4.68 -4.92 -15.48
CA ASN A 289 3.58 -5.86 -15.26
C ASN A 289 3.68 -7.13 -16.13
N THR A 290 4.84 -7.37 -16.75
CA THR A 290 5.06 -8.55 -17.59
C THR A 290 4.82 -9.83 -16.80
N LEU A 291 5.46 -9.98 -15.64
CA LEU A 291 5.38 -11.21 -14.86
C LEU A 291 3.96 -11.49 -14.32
N ILE A 292 3.26 -10.48 -13.82
CA ILE A 292 1.89 -10.65 -13.32
C ILE A 292 0.93 -11.01 -14.46
N THR A 293 1.10 -10.41 -15.64
CA THR A 293 0.30 -10.72 -16.83
C THR A 293 0.53 -12.15 -17.31
N GLU A 294 1.78 -12.59 -17.38
CA GLU A 294 2.15 -13.94 -17.84
C GLU A 294 1.68 -15.02 -16.86
N THR A 295 1.71 -14.74 -15.55
CA THR A 295 1.45 -15.74 -14.52
C THR A 295 -0.01 -15.77 -14.04
N LEU A 296 -0.68 -14.62 -13.93
CA LEU A 296 -2.07 -14.52 -13.48
C LEU A 296 -3.08 -14.23 -14.62
N GLY A 297 -2.61 -13.96 -15.84
CA GLY A 297 -3.47 -13.53 -16.94
C GLY A 297 -4.22 -12.23 -16.65
N TRP A 298 -3.66 -11.39 -15.78
CA TRP A 298 -4.28 -10.17 -15.27
C TRP A 298 -3.23 -9.11 -14.95
N ALA A 299 -3.59 -7.85 -15.07
CA ALA A 299 -2.83 -6.71 -14.58
C ALA A 299 -3.79 -5.57 -14.18
N PRO A 300 -3.36 -4.62 -13.32
CA PRO A 300 -4.12 -3.41 -13.02
C PRO A 300 -4.54 -2.66 -14.29
N ALA A 301 -5.80 -2.23 -14.36
CA ALA A 301 -6.40 -1.66 -15.58
C ALA A 301 -7.18 -0.36 -15.33
N ILE A 302 -7.44 0.03 -14.08
CA ILE A 302 -8.13 1.28 -13.78
C ILE A 302 -7.19 2.45 -14.08
N SER A 303 -7.65 3.38 -14.95
CA SER A 303 -6.86 4.55 -15.33
C SER A 303 -6.61 5.48 -14.14
N LEU A 304 -5.51 6.24 -14.20
CA LEU A 304 -5.22 7.22 -13.14
C LEU A 304 -6.31 8.29 -13.08
N GLU A 305 -6.84 8.71 -14.21
CA GLU A 305 -7.90 9.69 -14.34
C GLU A 305 -9.17 9.25 -13.60
N ASP A 306 -9.67 8.03 -13.89
CA ASP A 306 -10.87 7.47 -13.25
C ASP A 306 -10.68 7.29 -11.74
N GLY A 307 -9.51 6.79 -11.32
CA GLY A 307 -9.20 6.61 -9.90
C GLY A 307 -9.05 7.93 -9.15
N MET A 308 -8.45 8.96 -9.80
CA MET A 308 -8.31 10.30 -9.20
C MET A 308 -9.65 11.05 -9.09
N GLU A 309 -10.56 10.87 -10.05
CA GLU A 309 -11.92 11.42 -9.95
C GLU A 309 -12.59 10.93 -8.67
N LYS A 310 -12.67 9.62 -8.45
CA LYS A 310 -13.27 9.01 -7.25
C LYS A 310 -12.56 9.45 -5.95
N THR A 311 -11.22 9.53 -6.00
CA THR A 311 -10.42 9.92 -4.83
C THR A 311 -10.65 11.39 -4.47
N TYR A 312 -10.63 12.27 -5.48
CA TYR A 312 -10.86 13.71 -5.28
C TYR A 312 -12.29 13.97 -4.77
N GLU A 313 -13.31 13.37 -5.38
CA GLU A 313 -14.70 13.53 -4.96
C GLU A 313 -14.89 13.12 -3.49
N TRP A 314 -14.30 11.99 -3.09
CA TRP A 314 -14.36 11.57 -1.70
C TRP A 314 -13.67 12.58 -0.77
N VAL A 315 -12.44 13.01 -1.07
CA VAL A 315 -11.72 14.00 -0.24
C VAL A 315 -12.48 15.32 -0.18
N TYR A 316 -13.02 15.79 -1.31
CA TYR A 316 -13.79 17.02 -1.37
C TYR A 316 -15.04 16.95 -0.46
N ASN A 317 -15.76 15.83 -0.47
CA ASN A 317 -16.91 15.62 0.38
C ASN A 317 -16.53 15.59 1.87
N GLN A 318 -15.40 14.99 2.24
CA GLN A 318 -14.90 15.03 3.63
C GLN A 318 -14.59 16.45 4.12
N LEU A 319 -14.10 17.31 3.23
CA LEU A 319 -13.72 18.71 3.58
C LEU A 319 -14.93 19.66 3.53
N SER A 320 -16.02 19.25 2.88
CA SER A 320 -17.23 20.07 2.72
C SER A 320 -18.32 19.77 3.75
N ALA A 321 -18.18 18.65 4.50
CA ALA A 321 -19.09 18.22 5.57
C ALA A 321 -18.79 18.97 6.88
#